data_28a79e7a1031f0c6626b74528e78d8d9
#
_entry.id   28a79e7a1031f0c6626b74528e78d8d9
#
_cell.length_a   1.000
_cell.length_b   1.000
_cell.length_c   1.000
_cell.angle_alpha   90.00
_cell.angle_beta   90.00
_cell.angle_gamma   90.00
#
_symmetry.space_group_name_H-M   'P 1'
#
loop_
_entity.id
_entity.type
_entity.pdbx_description
1 polymer ?
#
loop_
_entity_poly.entity_id
_entity_poly.type
_entity_poly.pdbx_seq_one_letter_code
_entity_poly.pdbx_strand_id
1 'polypeptide(L)'
;MKPRSEARLSGLRLAVSAAARYTVRAMARVNENFLKLKAGYLFPEIARRVRVFTEEEPGKAKKLIRCGIGDVTEPLPLAARTAMKEAVDELGERASFRGYGPEQGYDFLREAIAQNSYHGLGIDAGEIFVSDGSKCDTGNILDIFGDGLKIAITDPVYPVYVDTNVMAGNTGEADENGRFEGLIYLPCTADNDFTPALPDERVDLIYLCYPNNPTGTVATREQLQGWVDYARENDAIILYDAAYEAYIQDSELPRSIYEIEGARECAIEFRSFSKNGGFTGTRCAFIVVPKDLTGSTESGERVALHGLWSRRHSTKFNGVSYPVQRAAEALYSGEGKTQIKKLVAHYMGNASLLKEACEQCGLTVYGGEHSPYVWVKCPEGVDSWAMFDKMLQEAQVVVTPGAGFGAAGEGYFRISAFNSRENVEIVCGRIAEVFG
;
A
#
# COMPACT_ATOMS: atom_id res chain seq x y z
N MET A 1 -42.77 60.44 -36.22
CA MET A 1 -41.42 60.61 -36.81
C MET A 1 -40.62 59.38 -36.59
N LYS A 2 -40.03 58.92 -37.66
CA LYS A 2 -39.49 57.54 -37.90
C LYS A 2 -38.45 57.03 -36.92
N PRO A 3 -38.37 55.67 -36.77
CA PRO A 3 -37.36 54.98 -35.99
C PRO A 3 -36.08 54.74 -36.78
N ARG A 4 -34.95 54.59 -36.13
CA ARG A 4 -33.67 54.07 -36.67
C ARG A 4 -33.37 52.77 -35.97
N SER A 5 -33.48 51.75 -36.62
CA SER A 5 -32.65 50.87 -37.49
C SER A 5 -31.63 50.06 -36.66
N GLU A 6 -32.00 48.79 -36.58
CA GLU A 6 -31.11 47.67 -36.18
C GLU A 6 -29.86 47.63 -37.08
N ALA A 7 -28.70 47.67 -36.46
CA ALA A 7 -27.44 47.37 -37.11
C ALA A 7 -27.09 45.90 -36.88
N ARG A 8 -27.23 45.15 -37.93
CA ARG A 8 -26.76 43.75 -38.06
C ARG A 8 -25.24 43.70 -37.82
N LEU A 9 -24.81 42.97 -36.80
CA LEU A 9 -23.46 42.46 -36.71
C LEU A 9 -23.35 41.19 -37.56
N SER A 10 -23.12 41.40 -38.85
CA SER A 10 -22.77 40.35 -39.80
C SER A 10 -21.26 40.20 -39.87
N GLY A 11 -20.77 39.03 -39.43
CA GLY A 11 -19.73 38.29 -40.12
C GLY A 11 -18.38 38.96 -40.31
N LEU A 12 -17.52 39.09 -39.31
CA LEU A 12 -16.08 39.01 -39.55
C LEU A 12 -15.63 37.56 -39.38
N ARG A 13 -15.85 36.74 -40.41
CA ARG A 13 -15.00 35.57 -40.62
C ARG A 13 -13.64 36.08 -41.06
N LEU A 14 -12.70 36.16 -40.18
CA LEU A 14 -11.29 36.30 -40.52
C LEU A 14 -10.94 35.12 -41.45
N ALA A 15 -10.81 35.40 -42.73
CA ALA A 15 -10.15 34.52 -43.65
C ALA A 15 -8.69 34.41 -43.21
N VAL A 16 -8.37 33.41 -42.42
CA VAL A 16 -6.99 33.02 -42.12
C VAL A 16 -6.38 32.56 -43.45
N SER A 17 -5.53 33.40 -43.98
CA SER A 17 -4.72 33.16 -45.16
C SER A 17 -4.09 31.76 -45.08
N ALA A 18 -4.18 30.99 -46.17
CA ALA A 18 -3.66 29.64 -46.33
C ALA A 18 -2.10 29.52 -46.29
N ALA A 19 -1.40 30.55 -45.79
CA ALA A 19 0.06 30.64 -45.80
C ALA A 19 0.73 30.49 -44.44
N ALA A 20 0.00 30.23 -43.34
CA ALA A 20 0.58 29.91 -42.03
C ALA A 20 0.06 28.57 -41.55
N ARG A 21 0.31 27.50 -42.31
CA ARG A 21 0.37 26.16 -41.71
C ARG A 21 1.62 26.11 -40.85
N TYR A 22 1.55 26.66 -39.65
CA TYR A 22 2.42 26.18 -38.56
C TYR A 22 2.07 24.70 -38.44
N THR A 23 2.89 23.83 -38.98
CA THR A 23 2.94 22.43 -38.56
C THR A 23 3.18 22.47 -37.10
N VAL A 24 2.10 22.29 -36.30
CA VAL A 24 2.25 21.97 -34.86
C VAL A 24 3.14 20.75 -34.87
N ARG A 25 4.40 20.94 -34.48
CA ARG A 25 5.34 19.84 -34.36
C ARG A 25 4.66 18.84 -33.43
N ALA A 26 4.40 17.63 -33.92
CA ALA A 26 3.78 16.59 -33.11
C ALA A 26 4.67 16.35 -31.91
N MET A 27 4.24 16.81 -30.76
CA MET A 27 4.89 16.51 -29.49
C MET A 27 4.67 15.06 -29.12
N ALA A 28 5.55 14.48 -28.32
CA ALA A 28 5.34 13.16 -27.75
C ALA A 28 4.01 13.14 -26.98
N ARG A 29 3.21 12.11 -27.21
CA ARG A 29 1.96 11.93 -26.50
C ARG A 29 2.27 11.42 -25.09
N VAL A 30 1.56 11.95 -24.11
CA VAL A 30 1.59 11.48 -22.72
C VAL A 30 0.57 10.34 -22.53
N ASN A 31 0.73 9.55 -21.48
CA ASN A 31 -0.31 8.63 -21.02
C ASN A 31 -1.40 9.46 -20.33
N GLU A 32 -2.53 9.65 -21.00
CA GLU A 32 -3.64 10.48 -20.53
C GLU A 32 -4.32 9.91 -19.27
N ASN A 33 -4.14 8.62 -18.95
CA ASN A 33 -4.68 8.02 -17.74
C ASN A 33 -4.15 8.70 -16.47
N PHE A 34 -2.92 9.24 -16.51
CA PHE A 34 -2.37 10.01 -15.38
C PHE A 34 -3.15 11.29 -15.10
N LEU A 35 -3.87 11.83 -16.08
CA LEU A 35 -4.68 13.05 -15.94
C LEU A 35 -5.99 12.80 -15.20
N LYS A 36 -6.43 11.55 -15.09
CA LYS A 36 -7.61 11.15 -14.31
C LYS A 36 -7.34 11.25 -12.80
N LEU A 37 -6.07 11.13 -12.39
CA LEU A 37 -5.68 11.22 -10.98
C LEU A 37 -5.66 12.69 -10.55
N LYS A 38 -6.47 13.02 -9.55
CA LYS A 38 -6.43 14.34 -8.93
C LYS A 38 -5.08 14.51 -8.24
N ALA A 39 -4.35 15.59 -8.56
CA ALA A 39 -3.06 15.87 -7.94
C ALA A 39 -3.21 15.93 -6.41
N GLY A 40 -2.72 14.88 -5.74
CA GLY A 40 -2.47 14.91 -4.31
C GLY A 40 -3.67 14.85 -3.39
N TYR A 41 -4.65 14.00 -3.66
CA TYR A 41 -5.89 13.97 -2.89
C TYR A 41 -5.71 13.77 -1.37
N LEU A 42 -4.94 12.78 -0.91
CA LEU A 42 -4.83 12.48 0.53
C LEU A 42 -3.59 13.13 1.18
N PHE A 43 -2.40 12.61 0.90
CA PHE A 43 -1.20 13.02 1.62
C PHE A 43 -0.76 14.47 1.36
N PRO A 44 -0.85 15.01 0.14
CA PRO A 44 -0.62 16.44 -0.10
C PRO A 44 -1.65 17.34 0.59
N GLU A 45 -2.92 16.94 0.68
CA GLU A 45 -3.92 17.73 1.42
C GLU A 45 -3.64 17.72 2.93
N ILE A 46 -3.29 16.57 3.51
CA ILE A 46 -2.81 16.49 4.89
C ILE A 46 -1.60 17.42 5.08
N ALA A 47 -0.61 17.35 4.19
CA ALA A 47 0.58 18.20 4.28
C ALA A 47 0.24 19.69 4.17
N ARG A 48 -0.71 20.05 3.31
CA ARG A 48 -1.20 21.42 3.17
C ARG A 48 -1.85 21.91 4.46
N ARG A 49 -2.78 21.14 5.04
CA ARG A 49 -3.46 21.52 6.30
C ARG A 49 -2.49 21.65 7.47
N VAL A 50 -1.55 20.71 7.60
CA VAL A 50 -0.51 20.77 8.62
C VAL A 50 0.39 21.99 8.45
N ARG A 51 0.73 22.37 7.21
CA ARG A 51 1.52 23.57 6.93
C ARG A 51 0.76 24.84 7.35
N VAL A 52 -0.51 24.96 6.95
CA VAL A 52 -1.37 26.10 7.34
C VAL A 52 -1.44 26.22 8.87
N PHE A 53 -1.74 25.10 9.55
CA PHE A 53 -1.77 25.06 11.01
C PHE A 53 -0.43 25.50 11.64
N THR A 54 0.69 25.08 11.05
CA THR A 54 2.03 25.43 11.55
C THR A 54 2.32 26.93 11.40
N GLU A 55 1.83 27.55 10.33
CA GLU A 55 1.98 28.99 10.06
C GLU A 55 1.08 29.84 10.96
N GLU A 56 -0.18 29.39 11.18
CA GLU A 56 -1.18 30.11 11.97
C GLU A 56 -0.97 29.93 13.50
N GLU A 57 -0.55 28.75 13.94
CA GLU A 57 -0.42 28.37 15.36
C GLU A 57 1.00 27.86 15.71
N PRO A 58 2.07 28.65 15.52
CA PRO A 58 3.45 28.18 15.67
C PRO A 58 3.78 27.68 17.09
N GLY A 59 3.04 28.13 18.09
CA GLY A 59 3.17 27.68 19.49
C GLY A 59 2.67 26.24 19.69
N LYS A 60 1.50 25.92 19.12
CA LYS A 60 0.92 24.57 19.15
C LYS A 60 1.66 23.62 18.20
N ALA A 61 2.13 24.12 17.07
CA ALA A 61 2.87 23.33 16.09
C ALA A 61 4.14 22.67 16.64
N LYS A 62 4.79 23.28 17.64
CA LYS A 62 5.93 22.68 18.35
C LYS A 62 5.59 21.42 19.14
N LYS A 63 4.31 21.22 19.45
CA LYS A 63 3.79 20.07 20.19
C LYS A 63 3.20 18.98 19.28
N LEU A 64 3.28 19.18 17.93
CA LEU A 64 2.65 18.31 16.96
C LEU A 64 3.26 16.91 16.98
N ILE A 65 2.42 15.90 17.12
CA ILE A 65 2.80 14.49 17.01
C ILE A 65 2.15 13.89 15.77
N ARG A 66 2.96 13.20 14.95
CA ARG A 66 2.51 12.62 13.68
C ARG A 66 2.17 11.15 13.86
N CYS A 67 0.88 10.81 13.83
CA CYS A 67 0.34 9.46 13.88
C CYS A 67 -0.47 9.10 12.63
N GLY A 68 -0.28 9.84 11.53
CA GLY A 68 -1.00 9.61 10.27
C GLY A 68 -0.27 8.71 9.29
N ILE A 69 1.06 8.77 9.23
CA ILE A 69 1.86 8.03 8.25
C ILE A 69 2.25 6.67 8.81
N GLY A 70 2.15 5.63 7.98
CA GLY A 70 2.64 4.30 8.30
C GLY A 70 4.15 4.16 8.12
N ASP A 71 4.93 5.08 8.67
CA ASP A 71 6.39 5.05 8.64
C ASP A 71 6.95 4.62 10.02
N VAL A 72 7.94 3.73 10.00
CA VAL A 72 8.59 3.26 11.23
C VAL A 72 9.47 4.36 11.82
N THR A 73 9.56 4.38 13.14
CA THR A 73 10.29 5.42 13.90
C THR A 73 11.49 4.89 14.66
N GLU A 74 11.51 3.58 14.95
CA GLU A 74 12.60 2.95 15.66
C GLU A 74 13.82 2.73 14.74
N PRO A 75 15.04 2.76 15.31
CA PRO A 75 16.26 2.48 14.58
C PRO A 75 16.28 1.09 13.94
N LEU A 76 17.06 0.94 12.86
CA LEU A 76 17.31 -0.37 12.26
C LEU A 76 17.82 -1.38 13.29
N PRO A 77 17.38 -2.65 13.24
CA PRO A 77 17.91 -3.72 14.06
C PRO A 77 19.44 -3.79 13.97
N LEU A 78 20.10 -4.07 15.10
CA LEU A 78 21.56 -4.09 15.16
C LEU A 78 22.15 -5.13 14.19
N ALA A 79 21.54 -6.31 14.08
CA ALA A 79 21.96 -7.37 13.16
C ALA A 79 21.97 -6.86 11.70
N ALA A 80 20.90 -6.19 11.26
CA ALA A 80 20.81 -5.60 9.92
C ALA A 80 21.87 -4.51 9.69
N ARG A 81 22.02 -3.62 10.68
CA ARG A 81 22.99 -2.52 10.60
C ARG A 81 24.46 -3.00 10.57
N THR A 82 24.77 -4.06 11.34
CA THR A 82 26.10 -4.67 11.35
C THR A 82 26.41 -5.31 10.01
N ALA A 83 25.51 -6.18 9.51
CA ALA A 83 25.67 -6.83 8.21
C ALA A 83 25.79 -5.82 7.05
N MET A 84 25.05 -4.71 7.12
CA MET A 84 25.16 -3.64 6.11
C MET A 84 26.53 -2.99 6.11
N LYS A 85 27.13 -2.72 7.29
CA LYS A 85 28.47 -2.15 7.41
C LYS A 85 29.54 -3.09 6.86
N GLU A 86 29.48 -4.37 7.26
CA GLU A 86 30.38 -5.40 6.78
C GLU A 86 30.31 -5.53 5.24
N ALA A 87 29.10 -5.52 4.68
CA ALA A 87 28.92 -5.56 3.24
C ALA A 87 29.45 -4.31 2.51
N VAL A 88 29.43 -3.14 3.14
CA VAL A 88 30.07 -1.92 2.59
C VAL A 88 31.59 -2.04 2.63
N ASP A 89 32.16 -2.58 3.71
CA ASP A 89 33.59 -2.83 3.84
C ASP A 89 34.07 -3.85 2.78
N GLU A 90 33.30 -4.91 2.53
CA GLU A 90 33.55 -5.86 1.43
C GLU A 90 33.60 -5.20 0.05
N LEU A 91 32.77 -4.20 -0.20
CA LEU A 91 32.81 -3.44 -1.46
C LEU A 91 34.03 -2.54 -1.59
N GLY A 92 34.72 -2.23 -0.49
CA GLY A 92 35.97 -1.49 -0.46
C GLY A 92 37.20 -2.30 -0.90
N GLU A 93 37.11 -3.62 -0.88
CA GLU A 93 38.20 -4.53 -1.15
C GLU A 93 38.09 -5.14 -2.55
N ARG A 94 39.22 -5.10 -3.32
CA ARG A 94 39.21 -5.63 -4.70
C ARG A 94 38.80 -7.09 -4.80
N ALA A 95 39.09 -7.90 -3.78
CA ALA A 95 38.84 -9.34 -3.79
C ALA A 95 37.35 -9.67 -3.56
N SER A 96 36.61 -8.81 -2.86
CA SER A 96 35.20 -8.99 -2.50
C SER A 96 34.27 -7.99 -3.17
N PHE A 97 34.83 -7.08 -3.98
CA PHE A 97 34.01 -6.11 -4.74
C PHE A 97 32.95 -6.80 -5.59
N ARG A 98 31.76 -6.22 -5.60
CA ARG A 98 30.61 -6.71 -6.38
C ARG A 98 30.08 -5.58 -7.26
N GLY A 99 29.96 -5.87 -8.56
CA GLY A 99 29.27 -5.00 -9.52
C GLY A 99 27.75 -5.23 -9.47
N TYR A 100 27.10 -5.24 -10.64
CA TYR A 100 25.70 -5.60 -10.74
C TYR A 100 25.48 -7.02 -10.21
N GLY A 101 24.53 -7.14 -9.27
CA GLY A 101 24.06 -8.44 -8.77
C GLY A 101 23.03 -9.08 -9.70
N PRO A 102 22.56 -10.29 -9.34
CA PRO A 102 21.40 -10.87 -10.00
C PRO A 102 20.17 -9.96 -9.85
N GLU A 103 19.46 -9.71 -10.93
CA GLU A 103 18.29 -8.83 -10.93
C GLU A 103 17.19 -9.33 -9.97
N GLN A 104 17.00 -10.65 -9.86
CA GLN A 104 16.03 -11.28 -8.97
C GLN A 104 16.45 -11.23 -7.48
N GLY A 105 17.65 -10.78 -7.19
CA GLY A 105 18.27 -10.79 -5.86
C GLY A 105 19.26 -11.92 -5.68
N TYR A 106 20.16 -11.76 -4.71
CA TYR A 106 21.18 -12.74 -4.39
C TYR A 106 20.57 -14.00 -3.78
N ASP A 107 21.13 -15.17 -4.11
CA ASP A 107 20.65 -16.47 -3.64
C ASP A 107 20.64 -16.56 -2.12
N PHE A 108 21.64 -16.01 -1.42
CA PHE A 108 21.71 -16.03 0.05
C PHE A 108 20.43 -15.43 0.69
N LEU A 109 19.87 -14.35 0.12
CA LEU A 109 18.64 -13.74 0.65
C LEU A 109 17.40 -14.52 0.22
N ARG A 110 17.32 -14.93 -1.05
CA ARG A 110 16.19 -15.70 -1.59
C ARG A 110 16.02 -17.04 -0.88
N GLU A 111 17.14 -17.74 -0.62
CA GLU A 111 17.16 -18.98 0.15
C GLU A 111 16.77 -18.75 1.61
N ALA A 112 17.29 -17.68 2.25
CA ALA A 112 16.90 -17.32 3.61
C ALA A 112 15.39 -17.01 3.72
N ILE A 113 14.82 -16.32 2.74
CA ILE A 113 13.38 -16.06 2.65
C ILE A 113 12.62 -17.39 2.52
N ALA A 114 12.97 -18.23 1.56
CA ALA A 114 12.29 -19.50 1.33
C ALA A 114 12.29 -20.40 2.58
N GLN A 115 13.45 -20.52 3.22
CA GLN A 115 13.63 -21.37 4.41
C GLN A 115 12.88 -20.85 5.65
N ASN A 116 12.76 -19.54 5.82
CA ASN A 116 12.21 -18.94 7.04
C ASN A 116 10.77 -18.49 6.93
N SER A 117 10.36 -18.00 5.76
CA SER A 117 9.01 -17.47 5.53
C SER A 117 8.08 -18.49 4.86
N TYR A 118 8.63 -19.47 4.12
CA TYR A 118 7.84 -20.40 3.31
C TYR A 118 8.18 -21.87 3.55
N HIS A 119 8.83 -22.19 4.69
CA HIS A 119 9.17 -23.56 5.03
C HIS A 119 7.91 -24.45 5.06
N GLY A 120 7.90 -25.50 4.24
CA GLY A 120 6.77 -26.41 4.14
C GLY A 120 5.59 -25.91 3.28
N LEU A 121 5.66 -24.70 2.72
CA LEU A 121 4.59 -24.12 1.88
C LEU A 121 4.82 -24.34 0.37
N GLY A 122 5.88 -25.04 0.00
CA GLY A 122 6.18 -25.40 -1.39
C GLY A 122 6.72 -24.23 -2.24
N ILE A 123 7.11 -23.12 -1.66
CA ILE A 123 7.76 -21.99 -2.34
C ILE A 123 9.27 -22.17 -2.27
N ASP A 124 9.95 -22.18 -3.41
CA ASP A 124 11.40 -22.22 -3.49
C ASP A 124 12.04 -20.85 -3.78
N ALA A 125 13.35 -20.73 -3.60
CA ALA A 125 14.08 -19.48 -3.83
C ALA A 125 13.95 -18.97 -5.27
N GLY A 126 13.71 -19.85 -6.24
CA GLY A 126 13.52 -19.50 -7.65
C GLY A 126 12.21 -18.76 -7.93
N GLU A 127 11.24 -18.79 -7.01
CA GLU A 127 9.94 -18.15 -7.12
C GLU A 127 9.91 -16.77 -6.42
N ILE A 128 11.02 -16.37 -5.77
CA ILE A 128 11.17 -15.17 -4.99
C ILE A 128 11.98 -14.14 -5.77
N PHE A 129 11.45 -12.94 -5.91
CA PHE A 129 12.09 -11.81 -6.58
C PHE A 129 12.25 -10.65 -5.59
N VAL A 130 13.50 -10.31 -5.27
CA VAL A 130 13.81 -9.22 -4.34
C VAL A 130 13.67 -7.88 -5.04
N SER A 131 13.01 -6.94 -4.39
CA SER A 131 12.70 -5.60 -4.93
C SER A 131 13.01 -4.49 -3.94
N ASP A 132 12.85 -3.25 -4.38
CA ASP A 132 13.08 -2.04 -3.58
C ASP A 132 11.83 -1.58 -2.79
N GLY A 133 10.76 -2.36 -2.79
CA GLY A 133 9.56 -2.09 -2.01
C GLY A 133 8.29 -2.68 -2.60
N SER A 134 7.40 -3.26 -1.77
CA SER A 134 6.13 -3.83 -2.22
C SER A 134 5.23 -2.83 -2.95
N LYS A 135 5.34 -1.51 -2.66
CA LYS A 135 4.66 -0.48 -3.45
C LYS A 135 5.05 -0.51 -4.93
N CYS A 136 6.36 -0.68 -5.22
CA CYS A 136 6.84 -0.81 -6.58
C CYS A 136 6.35 -2.10 -7.22
N ASP A 137 6.35 -3.20 -6.45
CA ASP A 137 5.88 -4.50 -6.94
C ASP A 137 4.38 -4.47 -7.29
N THR A 138 3.54 -3.91 -6.39
CA THR A 138 2.09 -3.82 -6.63
C THR A 138 1.73 -2.93 -7.84
N GLY A 139 2.53 -1.90 -8.12
CA GLY A 139 2.34 -1.09 -9.32
C GLY A 139 2.89 -1.76 -10.58
N ASN A 140 4.04 -2.39 -10.45
CA ASN A 140 4.77 -2.98 -11.56
C ASN A 140 4.18 -4.32 -12.04
N ILE A 141 3.46 -5.03 -11.18
CA ILE A 141 2.87 -6.33 -11.56
C ILE A 141 1.88 -6.20 -12.71
N LEU A 142 1.26 -5.04 -12.86
CA LEU A 142 0.33 -4.77 -13.95
C LEU A 142 1.00 -4.80 -15.33
N ASP A 143 2.33 -4.63 -15.41
CA ASP A 143 3.08 -4.73 -16.67
C ASP A 143 2.97 -6.11 -17.36
N ILE A 144 2.59 -7.17 -16.63
CA ILE A 144 2.49 -8.53 -17.18
C ILE A 144 1.06 -8.96 -17.49
N PHE A 145 0.09 -8.09 -17.25
CA PHE A 145 -1.31 -8.34 -17.55
C PHE A 145 -1.76 -7.49 -18.76
N GLY A 146 -2.83 -7.92 -19.41
CA GLY A 146 -3.43 -7.22 -20.55
C GLY A 146 -4.31 -6.04 -20.12
N ASP A 147 -4.93 -5.40 -21.12
CA ASP A 147 -5.86 -4.30 -20.93
C ASP A 147 -7.29 -4.78 -20.67
N GLY A 148 -8.13 -3.90 -20.11
CA GLY A 148 -9.57 -4.15 -19.95
C GLY A 148 -9.95 -5.19 -18.89
N LEU A 149 -9.10 -5.39 -17.91
CA LEU A 149 -9.33 -6.32 -16.82
C LEU A 149 -10.42 -5.83 -15.87
N LYS A 150 -11.23 -6.76 -15.35
CA LYS A 150 -12.10 -6.52 -14.22
C LYS A 150 -11.32 -6.74 -12.93
N ILE A 151 -11.27 -5.73 -12.09
CA ILE A 151 -10.40 -5.71 -10.92
C ILE A 151 -11.22 -5.45 -9.66
N ALA A 152 -11.18 -6.40 -8.73
CA ALA A 152 -11.81 -6.25 -7.42
C ALA A 152 -10.81 -5.70 -6.39
N ILE A 153 -11.23 -4.69 -5.65
CA ILE A 153 -10.48 -4.09 -4.54
C ILE A 153 -11.39 -3.88 -3.34
N THR A 154 -10.84 -4.00 -2.14
CA THR A 154 -11.56 -3.64 -0.91
C THR A 154 -11.79 -2.13 -0.81
N ASP A 155 -12.83 -1.70 -0.11
CA ASP A 155 -13.10 -0.29 0.20
C ASP A 155 -13.50 -0.19 1.69
N PRO A 156 -12.72 0.43 2.57
CA PRO A 156 -11.50 1.23 2.29
C PRO A 156 -10.28 0.39 1.90
N VAL A 157 -9.34 1.03 1.20
CA VAL A 157 -8.16 0.36 0.63
C VAL A 157 -6.92 1.25 0.68
N TYR A 158 -5.74 0.64 0.60
CA TYR A 158 -4.51 1.37 0.33
C TYR A 158 -4.56 2.01 -1.07
N PRO A 159 -4.53 3.36 -1.19
CA PRO A 159 -4.85 4.05 -2.45
C PRO A 159 -3.98 3.67 -3.65
N VAL A 160 -2.78 3.13 -3.40
CA VAL A 160 -1.85 2.71 -4.46
C VAL A 160 -2.45 1.66 -5.40
N TYR A 161 -3.33 0.77 -4.89
CA TYR A 161 -3.95 -0.24 -5.76
C TYR A 161 -4.91 0.40 -6.77
N VAL A 162 -5.65 1.43 -6.35
CA VAL A 162 -6.51 2.22 -7.26
C VAL A 162 -5.64 2.98 -8.26
N ASP A 163 -4.70 3.79 -7.74
CA ASP A 163 -3.89 4.70 -8.56
C ASP A 163 -3.10 3.96 -9.65
N THR A 164 -2.51 2.80 -9.31
CA THR A 164 -1.73 2.01 -10.28
C THR A 164 -2.60 1.43 -11.39
N ASN A 165 -3.84 1.03 -11.07
CA ASN A 165 -4.80 0.58 -12.08
C ASN A 165 -5.30 1.72 -12.97
N VAL A 166 -5.50 2.91 -12.41
CA VAL A 166 -5.78 4.11 -13.21
C VAL A 166 -4.63 4.40 -14.16
N MET A 167 -3.38 4.43 -13.67
CA MET A 167 -2.18 4.68 -14.49
C MET A 167 -2.01 3.65 -15.60
N ALA A 168 -2.34 2.39 -15.33
CA ALA A 168 -2.28 1.30 -16.32
C ALA A 168 -3.39 1.37 -17.39
N GLY A 169 -4.45 2.17 -17.15
CA GLY A 169 -5.56 2.29 -18.10
C GLY A 169 -6.71 1.30 -17.88
N ASN A 170 -6.73 0.62 -16.73
CA ASN A 170 -7.77 -0.34 -16.36
C ASN A 170 -9.07 0.33 -15.88
N THR A 171 -9.17 1.66 -15.96
CA THR A 171 -10.32 2.40 -15.42
C THR A 171 -10.87 3.43 -16.38
N GLY A 172 -12.19 3.70 -16.27
CA GLY A 172 -12.83 4.90 -16.82
C GLY A 172 -12.58 6.15 -15.95
N GLU A 173 -13.54 7.05 -15.94
CA GLU A 173 -13.51 8.29 -15.14
C GLU A 173 -13.94 7.99 -13.69
N ALA A 174 -13.58 8.89 -12.77
CA ALA A 174 -14.07 8.82 -11.40
C ALA A 174 -15.48 9.44 -11.27
N ASP A 175 -16.33 8.82 -10.44
CA ASP A 175 -17.60 9.40 -10.02
C ASP A 175 -17.42 10.54 -8.99
N GLU A 176 -18.54 11.07 -8.50
CA GLU A 176 -18.56 12.15 -7.49
C GLU A 176 -17.95 11.72 -6.13
N ASN A 177 -17.92 10.42 -5.83
CA ASN A 177 -17.35 9.84 -4.62
C ASN A 177 -15.88 9.42 -4.81
N GLY A 178 -15.29 9.65 -6.00
CA GLY A 178 -13.92 9.28 -6.33
C GLY A 178 -13.73 7.81 -6.68
N ARG A 179 -14.81 7.06 -6.94
CA ARG A 179 -14.76 5.67 -7.42
C ARG A 179 -14.60 5.66 -8.93
N PHE A 180 -13.60 4.96 -9.40
CA PHE A 180 -13.32 4.82 -10.83
C PHE A 180 -14.17 3.72 -11.45
N GLU A 181 -14.77 4.02 -12.60
CA GLU A 181 -15.42 3.02 -13.44
C GLU A 181 -14.41 1.92 -13.84
N GLY A 182 -14.85 0.67 -13.92
CA GLY A 182 -14.00 -0.49 -14.24
C GLY A 182 -13.38 -1.18 -13.01
N LEU A 183 -13.42 -0.57 -11.83
CA LEU A 183 -13.07 -1.21 -10.56
C LEU A 183 -14.31 -1.68 -9.81
N ILE A 184 -14.26 -2.90 -9.29
CA ILE A 184 -15.28 -3.49 -8.44
C ILE A 184 -14.86 -3.26 -6.99
N TYR A 185 -15.55 -2.33 -6.31
CA TYR A 185 -15.28 -2.00 -4.92
C TYR A 185 -16.04 -2.95 -3.99
N LEU A 186 -15.30 -3.62 -3.13
CA LEU A 186 -15.82 -4.58 -2.16
C LEU A 186 -15.94 -3.89 -0.80
N PRO A 187 -17.14 -3.53 -0.34
CA PRO A 187 -17.31 -2.77 0.91
C PRO A 187 -16.79 -3.56 2.12
N CYS A 188 -15.94 -2.92 2.91
CA CYS A 188 -15.45 -3.40 4.20
C CYS A 188 -15.89 -2.40 5.26
N THR A 189 -16.98 -2.70 5.96
CA THR A 189 -17.65 -1.82 6.93
C THR A 189 -17.79 -2.51 8.28
N ALA A 190 -18.24 -1.77 9.28
CA ALA A 190 -18.52 -2.33 10.59
C ALA A 190 -19.62 -3.41 10.54
N ASP A 191 -20.56 -3.33 9.58
CA ASP A 191 -21.68 -4.27 9.47
C ASP A 191 -21.24 -5.67 8.98
N ASN A 192 -20.06 -5.76 8.36
CA ASN A 192 -19.49 -7.03 7.90
C ASN A 192 -18.10 -7.31 8.54
N ASP A 193 -17.85 -6.72 9.71
CA ASP A 193 -16.57 -6.84 10.43
C ASP A 193 -15.35 -6.55 9.55
N PHE A 194 -15.49 -5.60 8.63
CA PHE A 194 -14.48 -5.24 7.61
C PHE A 194 -14.01 -6.43 6.76
N THR A 195 -14.83 -7.46 6.62
CA THR A 195 -14.58 -8.61 5.76
C THR A 195 -15.37 -8.47 4.47
N PRO A 196 -14.70 -8.34 3.31
CA PRO A 196 -15.43 -8.19 2.05
C PRO A 196 -16.11 -9.48 1.64
N ALA A 197 -17.33 -9.35 1.10
CA ALA A 197 -17.98 -10.46 0.41
C ALA A 197 -17.26 -10.77 -0.92
N LEU A 198 -17.39 -12.03 -1.37
CA LEU A 198 -16.93 -12.41 -2.70
C LEU A 198 -17.71 -11.63 -3.77
N PRO A 199 -17.10 -11.28 -4.91
CA PRO A 199 -17.80 -10.60 -5.99
C PRO A 199 -18.94 -11.46 -6.56
N ASP A 200 -20.07 -10.82 -6.90
CA ASP A 200 -21.20 -11.49 -7.55
C ASP A 200 -20.96 -11.77 -9.05
N GLU A 201 -19.90 -11.22 -9.62
CA GLU A 201 -19.51 -11.36 -11.01
C GLU A 201 -18.05 -11.83 -11.13
N ARG A 202 -17.70 -12.41 -12.28
CA ARG A 202 -16.32 -12.81 -12.55
C ARG A 202 -15.41 -11.59 -12.61
N VAL A 203 -14.27 -11.67 -11.92
CA VAL A 203 -13.17 -10.70 -11.95
C VAL A 203 -11.89 -11.37 -12.41
N ASP A 204 -10.92 -10.58 -12.89
CA ASP A 204 -9.63 -11.07 -13.38
C ASP A 204 -8.53 -10.93 -12.31
N LEU A 205 -8.51 -9.81 -11.60
CA LEU A 205 -7.57 -9.55 -10.51
C LEU A 205 -8.30 -9.18 -9.22
N ILE A 206 -7.77 -9.62 -8.09
CA ILE A 206 -8.32 -9.37 -6.76
C ILE A 206 -7.20 -8.86 -5.86
N TYR A 207 -7.32 -7.63 -5.37
CA TYR A 207 -6.38 -7.11 -4.36
C TYR A 207 -6.88 -7.40 -2.96
N LEU A 208 -6.09 -8.12 -2.18
CA LEU A 208 -6.31 -8.37 -0.76
C LEU A 208 -5.08 -7.92 0.04
N CYS A 209 -5.30 -7.24 1.16
CA CYS A 209 -4.25 -6.82 2.06
C CYS A 209 -4.57 -7.28 3.48
N TYR A 210 -3.75 -8.19 4.04
CA TYR A 210 -3.93 -8.67 5.41
C TYR A 210 -2.58 -8.88 6.11
N PRO A 211 -2.43 -8.33 7.34
CA PRO A 211 -3.34 -7.38 8.01
C PRO A 211 -3.60 -6.13 7.18
N ASN A 212 -4.85 -5.65 7.23
CA ASN A 212 -5.31 -4.61 6.32
C ASN A 212 -4.77 -3.22 6.68
N ASN A 213 -4.43 -2.46 5.68
CA ASN A 213 -4.24 -1.02 5.71
C ASN A 213 -5.37 -0.37 4.90
N PRO A 214 -6.35 0.35 5.55
CA PRO A 214 -6.20 1.07 6.82
C PRO A 214 -6.80 0.42 8.07
N THR A 215 -7.70 -0.57 7.96
CA THR A 215 -8.59 -1.01 9.03
C THR A 215 -7.90 -1.80 10.15
N GLY A 216 -6.72 -2.37 9.87
CA GLY A 216 -5.99 -3.22 10.80
C GLY A 216 -6.59 -4.62 11.00
N THR A 217 -7.60 -4.99 10.21
CA THR A 217 -8.26 -6.30 10.27
C THR A 217 -7.42 -7.39 9.62
N VAL A 218 -7.73 -8.63 9.95
CA VAL A 218 -7.08 -9.85 9.42
C VAL A 218 -8.14 -10.77 8.81
N ALA A 219 -7.69 -11.72 8.00
CA ALA A 219 -8.57 -12.76 7.48
C ALA A 219 -8.26 -14.11 8.12
N THR A 220 -9.30 -14.89 8.39
CA THR A 220 -9.19 -16.27 8.86
C THR A 220 -8.79 -17.20 7.71
N ARG A 221 -8.36 -18.44 8.05
CA ARG A 221 -8.09 -19.48 7.04
C ARG A 221 -9.29 -19.77 6.17
N GLU A 222 -10.48 -19.83 6.78
CA GLU A 222 -11.74 -20.10 6.07
C GLU A 222 -12.08 -18.97 5.09
N GLN A 223 -11.92 -17.71 5.51
CA GLN A 223 -12.15 -16.55 4.64
C GLN A 223 -11.18 -16.54 3.45
N LEU A 224 -9.88 -16.80 3.69
CA LEU A 224 -8.91 -16.88 2.61
C LEU A 224 -9.15 -18.09 1.71
N GLN A 225 -9.62 -19.23 2.24
CA GLN A 225 -9.98 -20.38 1.42
C GLN A 225 -11.12 -20.04 0.47
N GLY A 226 -12.16 -19.32 0.94
CA GLY A 226 -13.23 -18.85 0.07
C GLY A 226 -12.72 -17.98 -1.09
N TRP A 227 -11.73 -17.11 -0.84
CA TRP A 227 -11.09 -16.30 -1.89
C TRP A 227 -10.28 -17.14 -2.88
N VAL A 228 -9.53 -18.13 -2.39
CA VAL A 228 -8.75 -19.05 -3.24
C VAL A 228 -9.68 -19.90 -4.10
N ASP A 229 -10.75 -20.44 -3.53
CA ASP A 229 -11.72 -21.23 -4.27
C ASP A 229 -12.43 -20.39 -5.35
N TYR A 230 -12.88 -19.18 -5.00
CA TYR A 230 -13.44 -18.23 -5.97
C TYR A 230 -12.44 -17.93 -7.11
N ALA A 231 -11.18 -17.63 -6.77
CA ALA A 231 -10.18 -17.29 -7.78
C ALA A 231 -9.91 -18.45 -8.74
N ARG A 232 -9.85 -19.70 -8.22
CA ARG A 232 -9.65 -20.90 -9.04
C ARG A 232 -10.86 -21.20 -9.92
N GLU A 233 -12.07 -21.04 -9.40
CA GLU A 233 -13.32 -21.26 -10.16
C GLU A 233 -13.53 -20.23 -11.29
N ASN A 234 -12.99 -19.02 -11.13
CA ASN A 234 -13.16 -17.92 -12.06
C ASN A 234 -11.91 -17.60 -12.91
N ASP A 235 -10.85 -18.42 -12.83
CA ASP A 235 -9.54 -18.12 -13.45
C ASP A 235 -9.01 -16.72 -13.08
N ALA A 236 -9.24 -16.27 -11.86
CA ALA A 236 -8.78 -14.98 -11.35
C ALA A 236 -7.42 -15.10 -10.64
N ILE A 237 -6.70 -14.00 -10.53
CA ILE A 237 -5.43 -13.93 -9.80
C ILE A 237 -5.59 -13.05 -8.56
N ILE A 238 -5.24 -13.59 -7.41
CA ILE A 238 -5.16 -12.86 -6.14
C ILE A 238 -3.81 -12.16 -6.05
N LEU A 239 -3.82 -10.86 -5.86
CA LEU A 239 -2.68 -10.01 -5.54
C LEU A 239 -2.70 -9.75 -4.02
N TYR A 240 -1.98 -10.59 -3.28
CA TYR A 240 -2.03 -10.64 -1.82
C TYR A 240 -0.91 -9.82 -1.18
N ASP A 241 -1.26 -8.69 -0.54
CA ASP A 241 -0.29 -7.84 0.17
C ASP A 241 -0.21 -8.24 1.65
N ALA A 242 0.91 -8.86 2.04
CA ALA A 242 1.22 -9.31 3.39
C ALA A 242 2.30 -8.45 4.07
N ALA A 243 2.38 -7.14 3.76
CA ALA A 243 3.41 -6.25 4.30
C ALA A 243 3.39 -6.13 5.83
N TYR A 244 2.28 -6.49 6.48
CA TYR A 244 2.10 -6.41 7.94
C TYR A 244 2.03 -7.78 8.62
N GLU A 245 2.33 -8.88 7.96
CA GLU A 245 2.19 -10.25 8.48
C GLU A 245 2.92 -10.49 9.82
N ALA A 246 4.05 -9.83 10.02
CA ALA A 246 4.84 -9.95 11.24
C ALA A 246 4.12 -9.43 12.49
N TYR A 247 3.07 -8.62 12.31
CA TYR A 247 2.27 -8.05 13.39
C TYR A 247 1.13 -8.95 13.86
N ILE A 248 0.82 -10.03 13.15
CA ILE A 248 -0.19 -11.00 13.56
C ILE A 248 0.23 -11.64 14.88
N GLN A 249 -0.62 -11.54 15.92
CA GLN A 249 -0.35 -12.03 17.25
C GLN A 249 -0.90 -13.43 17.51
N ASP A 250 -1.90 -13.86 16.74
CA ASP A 250 -2.51 -15.18 16.83
C ASP A 250 -1.83 -16.16 15.87
N SER A 251 -1.44 -17.33 16.37
CA SER A 251 -0.81 -18.39 15.58
C SER A 251 -1.76 -19.14 14.65
N GLU A 252 -3.07 -19.08 14.90
CA GLU A 252 -4.09 -19.72 14.07
C GLU A 252 -4.38 -18.93 12.79
N LEU A 253 -4.04 -17.64 12.78
CA LEU A 253 -4.21 -16.78 11.61
C LEU A 253 -3.08 -16.99 10.58
N PRO A 254 -3.39 -17.10 9.29
CA PRO A 254 -2.38 -17.29 8.25
C PRO A 254 -1.53 -16.04 8.07
N ARG A 255 -0.22 -16.25 7.89
CA ARG A 255 0.77 -15.19 7.63
C ARG A 255 1.12 -15.09 6.15
N SER A 256 0.75 -16.11 5.38
CA SER A 256 0.94 -16.18 3.94
C SER A 256 -0.30 -16.77 3.30
N ILE A 257 -0.64 -16.29 2.11
CA ILE A 257 -1.71 -16.88 1.30
C ILE A 257 -1.38 -18.33 0.94
N TYR A 258 -0.10 -18.70 0.85
CA TYR A 258 0.34 -20.07 0.52
C TYR A 258 0.15 -21.08 1.64
N GLU A 259 -0.31 -20.67 2.82
CA GLU A 259 -0.84 -21.57 3.85
C GLU A 259 -2.25 -22.10 3.51
N ILE A 260 -2.87 -21.57 2.46
CA ILE A 260 -4.21 -21.93 1.99
C ILE A 260 -4.09 -22.90 0.82
N GLU A 261 -4.86 -23.98 0.85
CA GLU A 261 -4.83 -25.00 -0.19
C GLU A 261 -5.27 -24.43 -1.55
N GLY A 262 -4.47 -24.68 -2.60
CA GLY A 262 -4.73 -24.19 -3.95
C GLY A 262 -4.21 -22.78 -4.24
N ALA A 263 -3.74 -22.02 -3.24
CA ALA A 263 -3.30 -20.65 -3.45
C ALA A 263 -2.14 -20.49 -4.43
N ARG A 264 -1.23 -21.48 -4.54
CA ARG A 264 -0.14 -21.48 -5.53
C ARG A 264 -0.63 -21.39 -6.99
N GLU A 265 -1.84 -21.85 -7.24
CA GLU A 265 -2.44 -21.90 -8.58
C GLU A 265 -3.07 -20.57 -8.99
N CYS A 266 -3.33 -19.65 -8.03
CA CYS A 266 -4.09 -18.43 -8.27
C CYS A 266 -3.61 -17.19 -7.52
N ALA A 267 -2.48 -17.22 -6.79
CA ALA A 267 -2.05 -16.08 -6.00
C ALA A 267 -0.59 -15.66 -6.24
N ILE A 268 -0.35 -14.35 -6.20
CA ILE A 268 0.93 -13.67 -6.13
C ILE A 268 0.99 -12.96 -4.78
N GLU A 269 2.08 -13.13 -4.01
CA GLU A 269 2.23 -12.54 -2.68
C GLU A 269 3.29 -11.43 -2.67
N PHE A 270 2.95 -10.29 -2.07
CA PHE A 270 3.87 -9.17 -1.85
C PHE A 270 4.27 -9.12 -0.37
N ARG A 271 5.58 -9.02 -0.10
CA ARG A 271 6.16 -8.96 1.24
C ARG A 271 7.14 -7.80 1.35
N SER A 272 7.34 -7.31 2.57
CA SER A 272 8.22 -6.14 2.77
C SER A 272 9.00 -6.21 4.07
N PHE A 273 10.28 -5.85 4.02
CA PHE A 273 11.09 -5.58 5.21
C PHE A 273 10.86 -4.17 5.79
N SER A 274 10.03 -3.35 5.13
CA SER A 274 9.79 -1.97 5.55
C SER A 274 9.25 -1.86 6.96
N LYS A 275 8.30 -2.74 7.34
CA LYS A 275 7.58 -2.60 8.61
C LYS A 275 8.17 -3.44 9.73
N ASN A 276 8.53 -4.69 9.45
CA ASN A 276 9.09 -5.61 10.42
C ASN A 276 10.60 -5.41 10.67
N GLY A 277 11.34 -4.97 9.63
CA GLY A 277 12.79 -4.76 9.70
C GLY A 277 13.23 -3.30 9.78
N GLY A 278 12.30 -2.34 9.71
CA GLY A 278 12.62 -0.92 9.73
C GLY A 278 13.14 -0.36 8.40
N PHE A 279 12.94 -1.06 7.27
CA PHE A 279 13.54 -0.75 5.96
C PHE A 279 12.76 0.26 5.13
N THR A 280 11.99 1.15 5.76
CA THR A 280 11.26 2.21 5.03
C THR A 280 12.20 3.15 4.29
N GLY A 281 13.38 3.43 4.83
CA GLY A 281 14.40 4.29 4.21
C GLY A 281 15.46 3.54 3.41
N THR A 282 15.77 2.27 3.74
CA THR A 282 16.80 1.47 3.06
C THR A 282 16.30 0.73 1.84
N ARG A 283 14.99 0.48 1.75
CA ARG A 283 14.27 -0.09 0.61
C ARG A 283 14.63 -1.55 0.31
N CYS A 284 13.88 -2.50 0.88
CA CYS A 284 13.93 -3.90 0.51
C CYS A 284 12.55 -4.55 0.71
N ALA A 285 12.15 -5.34 -0.27
CA ALA A 285 10.93 -6.12 -0.28
C ALA A 285 11.12 -7.34 -1.17
N PHE A 286 10.11 -8.15 -1.33
CA PHE A 286 10.09 -9.21 -2.31
C PHE A 286 8.67 -9.57 -2.72
N ILE A 287 8.57 -10.14 -3.92
CA ILE A 287 7.35 -10.71 -4.47
C ILE A 287 7.57 -12.20 -4.72
N VAL A 288 6.54 -12.99 -4.48
CA VAL A 288 6.52 -14.42 -4.77
C VAL A 288 5.59 -14.66 -5.95
N VAL A 289 6.14 -15.22 -7.02
CA VAL A 289 5.38 -15.61 -8.21
C VAL A 289 5.63 -17.10 -8.45
N PRO A 290 4.68 -17.98 -8.11
CA PRO A 290 4.85 -19.43 -8.30
C PRO A 290 5.09 -19.79 -9.76
N LYS A 291 5.97 -20.81 -9.99
CA LYS A 291 6.33 -21.26 -11.35
C LYS A 291 5.14 -21.86 -12.10
N ASP A 292 4.23 -22.47 -11.35
CA ASP A 292 3.05 -23.14 -11.90
C ASP A 292 1.86 -22.21 -12.12
N LEU A 293 1.94 -20.96 -11.61
CA LEU A 293 0.90 -19.96 -11.77
C LEU A 293 0.82 -19.51 -13.22
N THR A 294 -0.36 -19.61 -13.82
CA THR A 294 -0.59 -19.27 -15.22
C THR A 294 -1.67 -18.20 -15.37
N GLY A 295 -1.54 -17.36 -16.39
CA GLY A 295 -2.60 -16.54 -16.96
C GLY A 295 -2.95 -17.01 -18.36
N SER A 296 -4.00 -16.45 -18.97
CA SER A 296 -4.40 -16.76 -20.35
C SER A 296 -4.14 -15.58 -21.27
N THR A 297 -3.75 -15.90 -22.52
CA THR A 297 -3.75 -14.93 -23.61
C THR A 297 -5.17 -14.69 -24.13
N GLU A 298 -5.39 -13.69 -24.96
CA GLU A 298 -6.67 -13.44 -25.63
C GLU A 298 -7.15 -14.65 -26.46
N SER A 299 -6.22 -15.47 -26.98
CA SER A 299 -6.54 -16.71 -27.71
C SER A 299 -6.83 -17.90 -26.78
N GLY A 300 -6.73 -17.73 -25.46
CA GLY A 300 -6.97 -18.77 -24.45
C GLY A 300 -5.77 -19.68 -24.19
N GLU A 301 -4.59 -19.37 -24.71
CA GLU A 301 -3.35 -20.11 -24.38
C GLU A 301 -2.92 -19.80 -22.95
N ARG A 302 -2.57 -20.84 -22.16
CA ARG A 302 -2.04 -20.70 -20.80
C ARG A 302 -0.56 -20.37 -20.84
N VAL A 303 -0.16 -19.30 -20.13
CA VAL A 303 1.22 -18.81 -20.06
C VAL A 303 1.65 -18.68 -18.61
N ALA A 304 2.84 -19.16 -18.25
CA ALA A 304 3.39 -19.05 -16.91
C ALA A 304 3.70 -17.57 -16.56
N LEU A 305 3.05 -17.04 -15.55
CA LEU A 305 3.26 -15.66 -15.09
C LEU A 305 4.65 -15.44 -14.51
N HIS A 306 5.25 -16.48 -13.91
CA HIS A 306 6.64 -16.44 -13.43
C HIS A 306 7.62 -16.02 -14.53
N GLY A 307 7.50 -16.59 -15.73
CA GLY A 307 8.37 -16.25 -16.87
C GLY A 307 8.20 -14.79 -17.33
N LEU A 308 6.95 -14.31 -17.36
CA LEU A 308 6.64 -12.92 -17.72
C LEU A 308 7.20 -11.96 -16.68
N TRP A 309 7.00 -12.24 -15.39
CA TRP A 309 7.53 -11.41 -14.32
C TRP A 309 9.07 -11.41 -14.30
N SER A 310 9.70 -12.59 -14.45
CA SER A 310 11.16 -12.67 -14.53
C SER A 310 11.71 -11.81 -15.68
N ARG A 311 11.09 -11.87 -16.86
CA ARG A 311 11.46 -11.05 -18.01
C ARG A 311 11.29 -9.56 -17.74
N ARG A 312 10.13 -9.18 -17.16
CA ARG A 312 9.86 -7.79 -16.77
C ARG A 312 10.89 -7.29 -15.76
N HIS A 313 11.13 -8.09 -14.72
CA HIS A 313 12.05 -7.75 -13.63
C HIS A 313 13.47 -7.50 -14.18
N SER A 314 14.03 -8.44 -14.91
CA SER A 314 15.37 -8.32 -15.53
C SER A 314 15.48 -7.15 -16.53
N THR A 315 14.37 -6.74 -17.17
CA THR A 315 14.40 -5.68 -18.18
C THR A 315 14.31 -4.27 -17.57
N LYS A 316 13.56 -4.12 -16.47
CA LYS A 316 13.21 -2.81 -15.89
C LYS A 316 13.86 -2.55 -14.52
N PHE A 317 14.64 -3.51 -13.98
CA PHE A 317 15.24 -3.42 -12.66
C PHE A 317 16.59 -4.13 -12.60
N ASN A 318 17.59 -3.52 -11.93
CA ASN A 318 18.93 -4.07 -11.80
C ASN A 318 19.21 -4.69 -10.41
N GLY A 319 18.17 -4.98 -9.65
CA GLY A 319 18.30 -5.54 -8.31
C GLY A 319 18.51 -4.50 -7.19
N VAL A 320 18.25 -4.92 -5.98
CA VAL A 320 18.51 -4.17 -4.75
C VAL A 320 20.02 -4.19 -4.47
N SER A 321 20.55 -3.14 -3.88
CA SER A 321 21.97 -3.05 -3.56
C SER A 321 22.43 -4.18 -2.62
N TYR A 322 23.66 -4.67 -2.85
CA TYR A 322 24.26 -5.76 -2.07
C TYR A 322 24.20 -5.53 -0.55
N PRO A 323 24.62 -4.35 0.00
CA PRO A 323 24.58 -4.11 1.43
C PRO A 323 23.17 -4.18 2.04
N VAL A 324 22.16 -3.75 1.28
CA VAL A 324 20.76 -3.81 1.74
C VAL A 324 20.26 -5.26 1.78
N GLN A 325 20.62 -6.09 0.80
CA GLN A 325 20.24 -7.50 0.80
C GLN A 325 20.95 -8.28 1.92
N ARG A 326 22.24 -7.99 2.24
CA ARG A 326 22.94 -8.57 3.40
C ARG A 326 22.26 -8.17 4.73
N ALA A 327 21.84 -6.91 4.84
CA ALA A 327 21.09 -6.45 6.00
C ALA A 327 19.73 -7.18 6.14
N ALA A 328 19.04 -7.42 5.03
CA ALA A 328 17.76 -8.15 5.02
C ALA A 328 17.96 -9.62 5.40
N GLU A 329 19.00 -10.28 4.87
CA GLU A 329 19.35 -11.65 5.24
C GLU A 329 19.63 -11.77 6.75
N ALA A 330 20.37 -10.82 7.34
CA ALA A 330 20.72 -10.83 8.76
C ALA A 330 19.48 -10.78 9.67
N LEU A 331 18.33 -10.31 9.20
CA LEU A 331 17.06 -10.33 9.95
C LEU A 331 16.55 -11.77 10.19
N TYR A 332 16.95 -12.74 9.37
CA TYR A 332 16.61 -14.15 9.53
C TYR A 332 17.53 -14.91 10.49
N SER A 333 18.63 -14.30 10.96
CA SER A 333 19.47 -14.86 12.04
C SER A 333 18.70 -14.95 13.36
N GLY A 334 19.19 -15.74 14.32
CA GLY A 334 18.59 -15.84 15.66
C GLY A 334 18.53 -14.49 16.38
N GLU A 335 19.58 -13.67 16.23
CA GLU A 335 19.63 -12.30 16.76
C GLU A 335 18.65 -11.38 16.02
N GLY A 336 18.64 -11.40 14.68
CA GLY A 336 17.74 -10.63 13.85
C GLY A 336 16.28 -10.89 14.18
N LYS A 337 15.86 -12.16 14.26
CA LYS A 337 14.51 -12.57 14.67
C LYS A 337 14.13 -12.05 16.06
N THR A 338 15.08 -12.07 17.02
CA THR A 338 14.85 -11.53 18.36
C THR A 338 14.64 -10.02 18.33
N GLN A 339 15.40 -9.31 17.52
CA GLN A 339 15.29 -7.85 17.37
C GLN A 339 13.99 -7.46 16.65
N ILE A 340 13.58 -8.20 15.61
CA ILE A 340 12.26 -8.02 14.96
C ILE A 340 11.12 -8.21 15.97
N LYS A 341 11.15 -9.28 16.77
CA LYS A 341 10.13 -9.51 17.80
C LYS A 341 10.00 -8.34 18.77
N LYS A 342 11.13 -7.75 19.20
CA LYS A 342 11.14 -6.56 20.08
C LYS A 342 10.53 -5.34 19.38
N LEU A 343 10.88 -5.12 18.11
CA LEU A 343 10.36 -4.01 17.32
C LEU A 343 8.84 -4.13 17.12
N VAL A 344 8.37 -5.32 16.74
CA VAL A 344 6.93 -5.62 16.60
C VAL A 344 6.22 -5.43 17.93
N ALA A 345 6.76 -5.97 19.04
CA ALA A 345 6.16 -5.81 20.37
C ALA A 345 6.08 -4.34 20.81
N HIS A 346 7.08 -3.51 20.46
CA HIS A 346 7.05 -2.08 20.73
C HIS A 346 5.83 -1.41 20.06
N TYR A 347 5.66 -1.62 18.75
CA TYR A 347 4.55 -1.00 18.02
C TYR A 347 3.18 -1.60 18.36
N MET A 348 3.11 -2.91 18.64
CA MET A 348 1.85 -3.52 19.11
C MET A 348 1.45 -3.04 20.50
N GLY A 349 2.41 -2.85 21.40
CA GLY A 349 2.14 -2.21 22.67
C GLY A 349 1.69 -0.74 22.54
N ASN A 350 2.19 -0.01 21.53
CA ASN A 350 1.69 1.32 21.19
C ASN A 350 0.25 1.27 20.68
N ALA A 351 -0.06 0.29 19.82
CA ALA A 351 -1.41 0.10 19.27
C ALA A 351 -2.43 -0.20 20.37
N SER A 352 -2.06 -1.07 21.35
CA SER A 352 -2.91 -1.38 22.50
C SER A 352 -3.23 -0.12 23.32
N LEU A 353 -2.22 0.69 23.65
CA LEU A 353 -2.43 1.95 24.40
C LEU A 353 -3.35 2.92 23.65
N LEU A 354 -3.16 3.09 22.37
CA LEU A 354 -4.00 3.98 21.55
C LEU A 354 -5.44 3.47 21.47
N LYS A 355 -5.63 2.16 21.29
CA LYS A 355 -6.93 1.51 21.30
C LYS A 355 -7.63 1.74 22.64
N GLU A 356 -6.99 1.39 23.74
CA GLU A 356 -7.51 1.55 25.10
C GLU A 356 -7.88 3.01 25.41
N ALA A 357 -7.05 3.98 25.03
CA ALA A 357 -7.33 5.39 25.25
C ALA A 357 -8.57 5.86 24.47
N CYS A 358 -8.74 5.44 23.22
CA CYS A 358 -9.93 5.75 22.44
C CYS A 358 -11.19 5.11 23.03
N GLU A 359 -11.13 3.82 23.42
CA GLU A 359 -12.26 3.09 24.00
C GLU A 359 -12.69 3.69 25.34
N GLN A 360 -11.74 4.11 26.21
CA GLN A 360 -12.03 4.79 27.49
C GLN A 360 -12.75 6.12 27.31
N CYS A 361 -12.55 6.76 26.16
CA CYS A 361 -13.30 7.97 25.77
C CYS A 361 -14.61 7.69 25.04
N GLY A 362 -15.06 6.44 25.01
CA GLY A 362 -16.33 6.05 24.37
C GLY A 362 -16.29 5.98 22.84
N LEU A 363 -15.11 6.05 22.23
CA LEU A 363 -14.97 5.89 20.78
C LEU A 363 -15.00 4.40 20.40
N THR A 364 -15.64 4.09 19.27
CA THR A 364 -15.62 2.73 18.71
C THR A 364 -14.35 2.51 17.90
N VAL A 365 -13.62 1.45 18.23
CA VAL A 365 -12.30 1.16 17.68
C VAL A 365 -12.26 -0.21 17.04
N TYR A 366 -11.55 -0.31 15.92
CA TYR A 366 -11.25 -1.54 15.20
C TYR A 366 -9.75 -1.64 14.92
N GLY A 367 -9.24 -2.85 14.65
CA GLY A 367 -7.81 -3.07 14.45
C GLY A 367 -6.99 -2.91 15.73
N GLY A 368 -5.68 -2.70 15.59
CA GLY A 368 -4.76 -2.52 16.71
C GLY A 368 -4.37 -3.82 17.46
N GLU A 369 -4.89 -4.98 17.08
CA GLU A 369 -4.60 -6.30 17.68
C GLU A 369 -3.58 -7.10 16.87
N HIS A 370 -3.69 -7.05 15.55
CA HIS A 370 -2.83 -7.76 14.60
C HIS A 370 -2.16 -6.83 13.60
N SER A 371 -2.21 -5.52 13.86
CA SER A 371 -1.70 -4.47 13.01
C SER A 371 -1.33 -3.24 13.83
N PRO A 372 -0.33 -2.45 13.42
CA PRO A 372 0.00 -1.18 14.06
C PRO A 372 -0.99 -0.04 13.70
N TYR A 373 -2.11 -0.36 13.07
CA TYR A 373 -3.16 0.60 12.71
C TYR A 373 -4.38 0.44 13.61
N VAL A 374 -4.79 1.56 14.18
CA VAL A 374 -6.01 1.71 14.97
C VAL A 374 -7.00 2.48 14.12
N TRP A 375 -8.14 1.84 13.79
CA TRP A 375 -9.20 2.39 12.96
C TRP A 375 -10.35 2.81 13.85
N VAL A 376 -10.61 4.12 13.91
CA VAL A 376 -11.51 4.71 14.88
C VAL A 376 -12.71 5.32 14.16
N LYS A 377 -13.93 4.98 14.62
CA LYS A 377 -15.15 5.59 14.13
C LYS A 377 -15.28 7.02 14.67
N CYS A 378 -15.56 7.96 13.79
CA CYS A 378 -15.85 9.34 14.18
C CYS A 378 -17.13 9.42 15.01
N PRO A 379 -17.26 10.36 15.94
CA PRO A 379 -18.52 10.67 16.60
C PRO A 379 -19.63 10.98 15.58
N GLU A 380 -20.88 10.75 15.99
CA GLU A 380 -22.04 10.99 15.12
C GLU A 380 -22.06 12.44 14.58
N GLY A 381 -22.27 12.57 13.28
CA GLY A 381 -22.32 13.86 12.59
C GLY A 381 -20.95 14.51 12.30
N VAL A 382 -19.86 13.82 12.58
CA VAL A 382 -18.49 14.30 12.29
C VAL A 382 -17.91 13.51 11.12
N ASP A 383 -17.59 14.19 10.02
CA ASP A 383 -16.92 13.58 8.87
C ASP A 383 -15.41 13.36 9.12
N SER A 384 -14.79 12.57 8.25
CA SER A 384 -13.36 12.18 8.37
C SER A 384 -12.41 13.39 8.36
N TRP A 385 -12.68 14.41 7.55
CA TRP A 385 -11.84 15.61 7.47
C TRP A 385 -12.07 16.57 8.63
N ALA A 386 -13.32 16.73 9.09
CA ALA A 386 -13.62 17.49 10.31
C ALA A 386 -12.95 16.86 11.53
N MET A 387 -12.94 15.53 11.61
CA MET A 387 -12.20 14.82 12.66
C MET A 387 -10.68 15.02 12.56
N PHE A 388 -10.12 14.99 11.34
CA PHE A 388 -8.72 15.33 11.13
C PHE A 388 -8.38 16.73 11.66
N ASP A 389 -9.20 17.73 11.30
CA ASP A 389 -8.99 19.11 11.73
C ASP A 389 -9.12 19.25 13.25
N LYS A 390 -10.10 18.57 13.87
CA LYS A 390 -10.27 18.55 15.34
C LYS A 390 -9.04 17.95 16.02
N MET A 391 -8.54 16.81 15.58
CA MET A 391 -7.33 16.19 16.13
C MET A 391 -6.10 17.08 15.95
N LEU A 392 -5.97 17.75 14.81
CA LEU A 392 -4.86 18.66 14.53
C LEU A 392 -4.89 19.89 15.46
N GLN A 393 -6.05 20.52 15.61
CA GLN A 393 -6.19 21.81 16.29
C GLN A 393 -6.29 21.68 17.80
N GLU A 394 -7.00 20.67 18.30
CA GLU A 394 -7.27 20.50 19.74
C GLU A 394 -6.25 19.54 20.39
N ALA A 395 -5.94 18.40 19.74
CA ALA A 395 -4.98 17.43 20.27
C ALA A 395 -3.53 17.65 19.80
N GLN A 396 -3.28 18.46 18.77
CA GLN A 396 -1.99 18.57 18.07
C GLN A 396 -1.47 17.17 17.60
N VAL A 397 -2.38 16.35 17.10
CA VAL A 397 -2.09 15.02 16.57
C VAL A 397 -2.49 14.97 15.09
N VAL A 398 -1.56 14.58 14.23
CA VAL A 398 -1.85 14.31 12.82
C VAL A 398 -2.28 12.86 12.69
N VAL A 399 -3.53 12.64 12.34
CA VAL A 399 -4.11 11.33 12.00
C VAL A 399 -4.26 11.19 10.49
N THR A 400 -4.90 10.14 9.99
CA THR A 400 -5.27 10.04 8.57
C THR A 400 -6.79 9.95 8.46
N PRO A 401 -7.46 10.87 7.73
CA PRO A 401 -8.91 10.80 7.53
C PRO A 401 -9.27 9.56 6.72
N GLY A 402 -10.32 8.85 7.13
CA GLY A 402 -10.70 7.60 6.53
C GLY A 402 -11.19 7.73 5.08
N ALA A 403 -11.87 8.84 4.75
CA ALA A 403 -12.27 9.16 3.37
C ALA A 403 -11.10 9.12 2.37
N GLY A 404 -9.85 9.27 2.82
CA GLY A 404 -8.67 9.17 1.97
C GLY A 404 -8.31 7.75 1.54
N PHE A 405 -8.99 6.74 2.10
CA PHE A 405 -8.80 5.33 1.73
C PHE A 405 -9.96 4.76 0.90
N GLY A 406 -10.96 5.58 0.58
CA GLY A 406 -12.14 5.19 -0.18
C GLY A 406 -13.44 5.65 0.46
N ALA A 407 -14.54 5.50 -0.27
CA ALA A 407 -15.85 5.99 0.16
C ALA A 407 -16.35 5.32 1.44
N ALA A 408 -16.09 4.01 1.63
CA ALA A 408 -16.46 3.29 2.85
C ALA A 408 -15.57 3.64 4.06
N GLY A 409 -14.50 4.41 3.85
CA GLY A 409 -13.68 4.98 4.92
C GLY A 409 -14.24 6.27 5.50
N GLU A 410 -15.28 6.87 4.89
CA GLU A 410 -15.91 8.07 5.44
C GLU A 410 -16.54 7.79 6.80
N GLY A 411 -16.44 8.76 7.72
CA GLY A 411 -16.86 8.62 9.12
C GLY A 411 -15.87 7.83 9.99
N TYR A 412 -14.64 7.63 9.50
CA TYR A 412 -13.54 7.02 10.25
C TYR A 412 -12.25 7.84 10.14
N PHE A 413 -11.31 7.53 11.01
CA PHE A 413 -9.92 8.00 10.91
C PHE A 413 -8.95 6.91 11.40
N ARG A 414 -7.75 6.91 10.84
CA ARG A 414 -6.69 5.98 11.21
C ARG A 414 -5.65 6.65 12.10
N ILE A 415 -5.31 6.00 13.23
CA ILE A 415 -4.15 6.33 14.04
C ILE A 415 -3.08 5.27 13.80
N SER A 416 -1.85 5.70 13.50
CA SER A 416 -0.69 4.82 13.35
C SER A 416 0.06 4.71 14.66
N ALA A 417 0.34 3.48 15.09
CA ALA A 417 1.14 3.17 16.27
C ALA A 417 2.66 3.26 16.01
N PHE A 418 3.08 3.58 14.80
CA PHE A 418 4.47 3.83 14.45
C PHE A 418 4.95 5.15 15.05
N ASN A 419 5.36 5.09 16.33
CA ASN A 419 5.88 6.23 17.07
C ASN A 419 6.71 5.77 18.28
N SER A 420 7.40 6.69 18.96
CA SER A 420 8.00 6.40 20.24
C SER A 420 6.93 6.17 21.31
N ARG A 421 7.27 5.44 22.37
CA ARG A 421 6.36 5.19 23.51
C ARG A 421 5.92 6.49 24.15
N GLU A 422 6.85 7.40 24.39
CA GLU A 422 6.59 8.71 25.01
C GLU A 422 5.58 9.54 24.21
N ASN A 423 5.73 9.56 22.89
CA ASN A 423 4.79 10.27 22.05
C ASN A 423 3.39 9.63 22.10
N VAL A 424 3.30 8.30 22.11
CA VAL A 424 2.01 7.58 22.20
C VAL A 424 1.32 7.89 23.53
N GLU A 425 2.03 7.87 24.65
CA GLU A 425 1.50 8.22 25.97
C GLU A 425 0.95 9.67 25.99
N ILE A 426 1.68 10.60 25.37
CA ILE A 426 1.19 11.99 25.20
C ILE A 426 -0.07 12.03 24.35
N VAL A 427 -0.12 11.26 23.24
CA VAL A 427 -1.31 11.18 22.37
C VAL A 427 -2.51 10.64 23.13
N CYS A 428 -2.33 9.58 23.91
CA CYS A 428 -3.40 9.02 24.76
C CYS A 428 -3.97 10.06 25.74
N GLY A 429 -3.10 10.82 26.42
CA GLY A 429 -3.53 11.91 27.31
C GLY A 429 -4.35 12.99 26.58
N ARG A 430 -3.91 13.38 25.37
CA ARG A 430 -4.61 14.39 24.57
C ARG A 430 -5.94 13.89 23.97
N ILE A 431 -6.04 12.60 23.65
CA ILE A 431 -7.32 11.98 23.29
C ILE A 431 -8.30 12.09 24.46
N ALA A 432 -7.86 11.78 25.68
CA ALA A 432 -8.68 11.94 26.87
C ALA A 432 -9.10 13.39 27.14
N GLU A 433 -8.25 14.38 26.86
CA GLU A 433 -8.59 15.81 27.01
C GLU A 433 -9.63 16.28 25.97
N VAL A 434 -9.66 15.68 24.77
CA VAL A 434 -10.54 16.09 23.65
C VAL A 434 -11.88 15.38 23.64
N PHE A 435 -11.93 14.11 24.14
CA PHE A 435 -13.12 13.24 24.04
C PHE A 435 -13.60 12.71 25.40
N GLY A 436 -12.82 12.86 26.49
CA GLY A 436 -13.12 12.38 27.85
C GLY A 436 -14.01 13.28 28.70
#